data_077c27f3c68a0ef90eaa39ecf41a4d96
#
_entry.id   077c27f3c68a0ef90eaa39ecf41a4d96
#
_cell.length_a   1.000
_cell.length_b   1.000
_cell.length_c   1.000
_cell.angle_alpha   90.00
_cell.angle_beta   90.00
_cell.angle_gamma   90.00
#
_symmetry.space_group_name_H-M   'P 1'
#
loop_
_entity.id
_entity.type
_entity.pdbx_description
1 polymer ?
#
loop_
_entity_poly.entity_id
_entity_poly.type
_entity_poly.pdbx_seq_one_letter_code
_entity_poly.pdbx_strand_id
1 'polypeptide(L)'
;MTATTSTKGLLGIKLGMTQVWDANNRLVPVTAIKVDPNVVTQIRTAEADGYSAIQIAAGAIDPRKVTKPLAGHFAKAGVTPRRHITEIRTADASEYALGQELDASVFEAGQKVDVVGTSKGKGFAGVMKRHNFKGVSASHGSHRNHRKPGSIGASSTPSRVFKGMRMAGRM
;
A
#
# COMPACT_ATOMS: atom_id res chain seq x y z
N MET A 1 -20.07 11.45 -8.88
CA MET A 1 -20.05 10.15 -8.19
C MET A 1 -19.16 9.22 -9.01
N THR A 2 -18.00 8.87 -8.50
CA THR A 2 -17.11 7.89 -9.16
C THR A 2 -17.74 6.51 -9.02
N ALA A 3 -18.04 5.86 -10.15
CA ALA A 3 -18.55 4.51 -10.15
C ALA A 3 -17.57 3.60 -9.38
N THR A 4 -18.04 2.96 -8.33
CA THR A 4 -17.25 1.98 -7.59
C THR A 4 -17.15 0.73 -8.47
N THR A 5 -15.96 0.42 -8.94
CA THR A 5 -15.70 -0.78 -9.72
C THR A 5 -15.65 -2.01 -8.80
N SER A 6 -16.03 -3.17 -9.33
CA SER A 6 -15.81 -4.46 -8.65
C SER A 6 -14.30 -4.70 -8.53
N THR A 7 -13.76 -4.47 -7.34
CA THR A 7 -12.33 -4.62 -7.07
C THR A 7 -12.12 -5.79 -6.13
N LYS A 8 -11.38 -6.80 -6.60
CA LYS A 8 -10.90 -7.92 -5.77
C LYS A 8 -9.54 -7.56 -5.17
N GLY A 9 -9.27 -7.95 -3.96
CA GLY A 9 -7.97 -7.71 -3.31
C GLY A 9 -7.72 -8.64 -2.13
N LEU A 10 -6.45 -8.89 -1.84
CA LEU A 10 -6.01 -9.73 -0.73
C LEU A 10 -4.78 -9.14 -0.05
N LEU A 11 -4.61 -9.46 1.21
CA LEU A 11 -3.39 -9.20 1.96
C LEU A 11 -2.42 -10.38 1.79
N GLY A 12 -1.16 -10.05 1.43
CA GLY A 12 -0.12 -11.05 1.26
C GLY A 12 1.22 -10.59 1.82
N ILE A 13 2.14 -11.51 1.97
CA ILE A 13 3.51 -11.27 2.46
C ILE A 13 4.49 -11.57 1.35
N LYS A 14 5.32 -10.59 0.99
CA LYS A 14 6.42 -10.80 0.05
C LYS A 14 7.45 -11.75 0.67
N LEU A 15 7.67 -12.89 0.06
CA LEU A 15 8.71 -13.85 0.46
C LEU A 15 10.07 -13.49 -0.14
N GLY A 16 10.08 -13.06 -1.40
CA GLY A 16 11.33 -12.74 -2.10
C GLY A 16 11.13 -12.71 -3.60
N MET A 17 12.25 -12.73 -4.32
CA MET A 17 12.27 -12.86 -5.78
C MET A 17 12.98 -14.14 -6.19
N THR A 18 12.48 -14.76 -7.24
CA THR A 18 13.06 -15.95 -7.87
C THR A 18 12.89 -15.85 -9.38
N GLN A 19 13.27 -16.90 -10.09
CA GLN A 19 13.13 -17.00 -11.54
C GLN A 19 12.35 -18.26 -11.86
N VAL A 20 11.50 -18.18 -12.85
CA VAL A 20 10.74 -19.34 -13.39
C VAL A 20 10.87 -19.37 -14.91
N TRP A 21 10.76 -20.55 -15.50
CA TRP A 21 10.72 -20.71 -16.93
C TRP A 21 9.29 -20.57 -17.43
N ASP A 22 9.08 -19.78 -18.46
CA ASP A 22 7.79 -19.71 -19.13
C ASP A 22 7.60 -20.89 -20.11
N ALA A 23 6.41 -20.99 -20.72
CA ALA A 23 6.11 -22.01 -21.70
C ALA A 23 7.00 -21.95 -22.98
N ASN A 24 7.68 -20.82 -23.19
CA ASN A 24 8.58 -20.60 -24.34
C ASN A 24 10.06 -20.80 -23.96
N ASN A 25 10.36 -21.45 -22.84
CA ASN A 25 11.70 -21.63 -22.30
C ASN A 25 12.46 -20.32 -22.05
N ARG A 26 11.77 -19.24 -21.73
CA ARG A 26 12.38 -17.98 -21.32
C ARG A 26 12.43 -17.87 -19.82
N LEU A 27 13.55 -17.41 -19.29
CA LEU A 27 13.72 -17.13 -17.88
C LEU A 27 13.02 -15.82 -17.50
N VAL A 28 12.01 -15.92 -16.64
CA VAL A 28 11.21 -14.77 -16.18
C VAL A 28 11.46 -14.53 -14.70
N PRO A 29 11.88 -13.32 -14.31
CA PRO A 29 12.00 -12.95 -12.90
C PRO A 29 10.60 -12.77 -12.28
N VAL A 30 10.36 -13.41 -11.16
CA VAL A 30 9.08 -13.35 -10.44
C VAL A 30 9.27 -12.98 -8.98
N THR A 31 8.25 -12.33 -8.41
CA THR A 31 8.16 -12.11 -6.96
C THR A 31 7.19 -13.11 -6.35
N ALA A 32 7.67 -13.88 -5.37
CA ALA A 32 6.82 -14.79 -4.61
C ALA A 32 6.11 -14.04 -3.49
N ILE A 33 4.78 -14.11 -3.48
CA ILE A 33 3.92 -13.54 -2.45
C ILE A 33 3.13 -14.66 -1.81
N LYS A 34 3.28 -14.84 -0.50
CA LYS A 34 2.46 -15.76 0.27
C LYS A 34 1.16 -15.08 0.66
N VAL A 35 0.04 -15.69 0.34
CA VAL A 35 -1.30 -15.26 0.75
C VAL A 35 -1.82 -16.30 1.74
N ASP A 36 -1.81 -15.95 3.03
CA ASP A 36 -2.53 -16.73 4.05
C ASP A 36 -4.03 -16.44 3.92
N PRO A 37 -4.94 -17.35 4.36
CA PRO A 37 -6.38 -17.09 4.31
C PRO A 37 -6.73 -15.74 4.94
N ASN A 38 -7.36 -14.88 4.15
CA ASN A 38 -7.88 -13.58 4.56
C ASN A 38 -9.31 -13.75 5.02
N VAL A 39 -9.68 -13.18 6.15
CA VAL A 39 -11.03 -13.34 6.70
C VAL A 39 -11.78 -12.02 6.62
N VAL A 40 -13.03 -12.06 6.16
CA VAL A 40 -13.91 -10.88 6.11
C VAL A 40 -14.37 -10.57 7.53
N THR A 41 -13.98 -9.39 8.04
CA THR A 41 -14.29 -8.95 9.41
C THR A 41 -15.42 -7.93 9.49
N GLN A 42 -15.68 -7.21 8.41
CA GLN A 42 -16.79 -6.27 8.33
C GLN A 42 -17.19 -6.03 6.87
N ILE A 43 -18.47 -5.78 6.66
CA ILE A 43 -19.03 -5.37 5.37
C ILE A 43 -19.56 -3.95 5.56
N ARG A 44 -19.18 -3.04 4.69
CA ARG A 44 -19.65 -1.65 4.62
C ARG A 44 -20.68 -1.53 3.53
N THR A 45 -21.81 -0.90 3.83
CA THR A 45 -22.87 -0.64 2.87
C THR A 45 -23.05 0.86 2.64
N ALA A 46 -23.48 1.22 1.43
CA ALA A 46 -23.66 2.63 1.08
C ALA A 46 -24.75 3.32 1.95
N GLU A 47 -25.73 2.56 2.41
CA GLU A 47 -26.85 3.08 3.25
C GLU A 47 -26.38 3.44 4.66
N ALA A 48 -25.59 2.56 5.30
CA ALA A 48 -25.16 2.75 6.68
C ALA A 48 -23.84 3.57 6.79
N ASP A 49 -22.89 3.33 5.88
CA ASP A 49 -21.54 3.85 5.98
C ASP A 49 -21.22 4.94 4.92
N GLY A 50 -22.11 5.17 3.96
CA GLY A 50 -21.93 6.12 2.86
C GLY A 50 -21.04 5.59 1.72
N TYR A 51 -20.52 4.37 1.82
CA TYR A 51 -19.74 3.70 0.77
C TYR A 51 -19.82 2.19 0.90
N SER A 52 -19.53 1.48 -0.19
CA SER A 52 -19.50 0.01 -0.25
C SER A 52 -18.06 -0.49 -0.17
N ALA A 53 -17.77 -1.39 0.78
CA ALA A 53 -16.45 -1.99 0.96
C ALA A 53 -16.54 -3.28 1.78
N ILE A 54 -15.52 -4.13 1.65
CA ILE A 54 -15.27 -5.25 2.56
C ILE A 54 -14.02 -4.96 3.38
N GLN A 55 -14.06 -5.27 4.66
CA GLN A 55 -12.88 -5.24 5.51
C GLN A 55 -12.35 -6.67 5.64
N ILE A 56 -11.10 -6.86 5.26
CA ILE A 56 -10.40 -8.14 5.34
C ILE A 56 -9.28 -8.07 6.37
N ALA A 57 -9.01 -9.20 7.00
CA ALA A 57 -7.94 -9.33 7.97
C ALA A 57 -7.08 -10.57 7.71
N ALA A 58 -5.76 -10.44 7.88
CA ALA A 58 -4.80 -11.53 7.70
C ALA A 58 -3.66 -11.49 8.72
N GLY A 59 -2.94 -12.61 8.80
CA GLY A 59 -1.80 -12.80 9.69
C GLY A 59 -2.20 -13.11 11.13
N ALA A 60 -1.64 -14.16 11.70
CA ALA A 60 -1.89 -14.55 13.08
C ALA A 60 -1.29 -13.54 14.07
N ILE A 61 -1.97 -13.30 15.17
CA ILE A 61 -1.52 -12.48 16.29
C ILE A 61 -1.86 -13.17 17.62
N ASP A 62 -0.97 -13.07 18.60
CA ASP A 62 -1.25 -13.51 19.97
C ASP A 62 -2.39 -12.65 20.55
N PRO A 63 -3.50 -13.26 21.04
CA PRO A 63 -4.62 -12.51 21.63
C PRO A 63 -4.23 -11.56 22.77
N ARG A 64 -3.15 -11.85 23.49
CA ARG A 64 -2.62 -11.00 24.57
C ARG A 64 -2.08 -9.65 24.05
N LYS A 65 -1.72 -9.58 22.75
CA LYS A 65 -1.20 -8.36 22.11
C LYS A 65 -2.29 -7.54 21.44
N VAL A 66 -3.54 -7.99 21.51
CA VAL A 66 -4.69 -7.31 20.90
C VAL A 66 -5.35 -6.39 21.93
N THR A 67 -5.61 -5.15 21.55
CA THR A 67 -6.32 -4.20 22.40
C THR A 67 -7.79 -4.60 22.57
N LYS A 68 -8.41 -4.28 23.71
CA LYS A 68 -9.82 -4.60 23.98
C LYS A 68 -10.81 -4.17 22.89
N PRO A 69 -10.70 -2.93 22.31
CA PRO A 69 -11.59 -2.53 21.20
C PRO A 69 -11.47 -3.42 19.97
N LEU A 70 -10.23 -3.77 19.57
CA LEU A 70 -9.99 -4.66 18.43
C LEU A 70 -10.47 -6.09 18.71
N ALA A 71 -10.26 -6.59 19.93
CA ALA A 71 -10.78 -7.90 20.34
C ALA A 71 -12.30 -7.95 20.22
N GLY A 72 -13.01 -6.91 20.66
CA GLY A 72 -14.46 -6.78 20.49
C GLY A 72 -14.88 -6.71 19.03
N HIS A 73 -14.12 -6.03 18.19
CA HIS A 73 -14.37 -5.96 16.75
C HIS A 73 -14.32 -7.35 16.09
N PHE A 74 -13.27 -8.12 16.36
CA PHE A 74 -13.13 -9.50 15.85
C PHE A 74 -14.18 -10.45 16.42
N ALA A 75 -14.52 -10.31 17.72
CA ALA A 75 -15.56 -11.09 18.36
C ALA A 75 -16.94 -10.87 17.72
N LYS A 76 -17.26 -9.62 17.33
CA LYS A 76 -18.49 -9.29 16.60
C LYS A 76 -18.56 -10.01 15.24
N ALA A 77 -17.45 -10.18 14.57
CA ALA A 77 -17.35 -10.91 13.31
C ALA A 77 -17.27 -12.44 13.49
N GLY A 78 -17.15 -12.94 14.73
CA GLY A 78 -16.99 -14.36 15.03
C GLY A 78 -15.66 -14.96 14.61
N VAL A 79 -14.62 -14.12 14.45
CA VAL A 79 -13.31 -14.55 13.94
C VAL A 79 -12.19 -14.33 14.96
N THR A 80 -11.14 -15.12 14.86
CA THR A 80 -9.94 -14.94 15.68
C THR A 80 -9.20 -13.68 15.29
N PRO A 81 -8.60 -12.94 16.25
CA PRO A 81 -7.86 -11.73 15.95
C PRO A 81 -6.74 -11.93 14.92
N ARG A 82 -6.62 -10.99 14.01
CA ARG A 82 -5.59 -10.95 12.95
C ARG A 82 -4.72 -9.70 13.11
N ARG A 83 -3.52 -9.76 12.54
CA ARG A 83 -2.51 -8.71 12.69
C ARG A 83 -2.75 -7.50 11.79
N HIS A 84 -3.15 -7.74 10.56
CA HIS A 84 -3.34 -6.72 9.53
C HIS A 84 -4.81 -6.66 9.15
N ILE A 85 -5.35 -5.46 9.13
CA ILE A 85 -6.74 -5.19 8.73
C ILE A 85 -6.68 -4.13 7.64
N THR A 86 -7.45 -4.32 6.59
CA THR A 86 -7.57 -3.34 5.50
C THR A 86 -8.97 -3.37 4.90
N GLU A 87 -9.40 -2.25 4.34
CA GLU A 87 -10.66 -2.15 3.61
C GLU A 87 -10.41 -2.11 2.12
N ILE A 88 -11.20 -2.86 1.38
CA ILE A 88 -11.21 -2.87 -0.08
C ILE A 88 -12.57 -2.36 -0.53
N ARG A 89 -12.58 -1.22 -1.20
CA ARG A 89 -13.79 -0.68 -1.80
C ARG A 89 -14.19 -1.51 -3.01
N THR A 90 -15.40 -2.04 -2.99
CA THR A 90 -15.96 -2.83 -4.07
C THR A 90 -17.45 -2.56 -4.19
N ALA A 91 -18.00 -2.67 -5.41
CA ALA A 91 -19.43 -2.57 -5.64
C ALA A 91 -20.17 -3.80 -5.07
N ASP A 92 -19.52 -4.94 -5.10
CA ASP A 92 -20.10 -6.27 -4.81
C ASP A 92 -19.94 -6.66 -3.33
N ALA A 93 -19.90 -5.68 -2.41
CA ALA A 93 -19.69 -5.97 -0.98
C ALA A 93 -20.81 -6.85 -0.39
N SER A 94 -22.00 -6.82 -0.96
CA SER A 94 -23.16 -7.65 -0.54
C SER A 94 -23.00 -9.15 -0.87
N GLU A 95 -22.10 -9.52 -1.75
CA GLU A 95 -21.83 -10.92 -2.11
C GLU A 95 -20.96 -11.64 -1.06
N TYR A 96 -20.34 -10.89 -0.17
CA TYR A 96 -19.45 -11.43 0.87
C TYR A 96 -20.19 -11.66 2.18
N ALA A 97 -19.76 -12.67 2.93
CA ALA A 97 -20.28 -12.97 4.27
C ALA A 97 -19.25 -12.68 5.36
N LEU A 98 -19.71 -12.29 6.55
CA LEU A 98 -18.84 -12.16 7.72
C LEU A 98 -18.22 -13.50 8.07
N GLY A 99 -16.92 -13.50 8.37
CA GLY A 99 -16.18 -14.71 8.65
C GLY A 99 -15.77 -15.53 7.42
N GLN A 100 -16.17 -15.12 6.21
CA GLN A 100 -15.76 -15.79 4.96
C GLN A 100 -14.24 -15.73 4.80
N GLU A 101 -13.64 -16.85 4.44
CA GLU A 101 -12.21 -16.94 4.11
C GLU A 101 -12.00 -16.74 2.62
N LEU A 102 -11.03 -15.90 2.29
CA LEU A 102 -10.60 -15.60 0.93
C LEU A 102 -9.14 -16.01 0.79
N ASP A 103 -8.83 -16.78 -0.22
CA ASP A 103 -7.49 -17.26 -0.54
C ASP A 103 -7.02 -16.79 -1.93
N ALA A 104 -5.86 -17.27 -2.37
CA ALA A 104 -5.29 -16.89 -3.66
C ALA A 104 -6.14 -17.31 -4.87
N SER A 105 -7.11 -18.23 -4.70
CA SER A 105 -7.99 -18.70 -5.78
C SER A 105 -8.95 -17.63 -6.32
N VAL A 106 -9.07 -16.51 -5.59
CA VAL A 106 -9.81 -15.31 -6.05
C VAL A 106 -9.22 -14.74 -7.35
N PHE A 107 -7.93 -14.99 -7.61
CA PHE A 107 -7.21 -14.55 -8.80
C PHE A 107 -6.94 -15.71 -9.77
N GLU A 108 -6.98 -15.41 -11.06
CA GLU A 108 -6.69 -16.35 -12.12
C GLU A 108 -5.25 -16.21 -12.62
N ALA A 109 -4.67 -17.29 -13.14
CA ALA A 109 -3.35 -17.26 -13.76
C ALA A 109 -3.35 -16.32 -14.97
N GLY A 110 -2.34 -15.44 -15.05
CA GLY A 110 -2.22 -14.42 -16.12
C GLY A 110 -3.01 -13.14 -15.86
N GLN A 111 -3.80 -13.05 -14.80
CA GLN A 111 -4.49 -11.83 -14.41
C GLN A 111 -3.50 -10.74 -13.99
N LYS A 112 -3.72 -9.50 -14.47
CA LYS A 112 -2.95 -8.33 -14.04
C LYS A 112 -3.45 -7.87 -12.69
N VAL A 113 -2.52 -7.60 -11.76
CA VAL A 113 -2.81 -7.14 -10.40
C VAL A 113 -1.95 -5.94 -10.06
N ASP A 114 -2.51 -5.01 -9.29
CA ASP A 114 -1.78 -3.91 -8.69
C ASP A 114 -1.32 -4.32 -7.28
N VAL A 115 -0.07 -4.02 -6.94
CA VAL A 115 0.50 -4.35 -5.64
C VAL A 115 0.87 -3.08 -4.88
N VAL A 116 0.27 -2.90 -3.73
CA VAL A 116 0.55 -1.79 -2.81
C VAL A 116 1.33 -2.31 -1.60
N GLY A 117 2.43 -1.66 -1.27
CA GLY A 117 3.24 -2.05 -0.12
C GLY A 117 4.13 -0.94 0.38
N THR A 118 4.67 -1.11 1.58
CA THR A 118 5.65 -0.20 2.16
C THR A 118 7.05 -0.60 1.73
N SER A 119 7.75 0.27 1.02
CA SER A 119 9.13 0.02 0.60
C SER A 119 10.10 0.08 1.78
N LYS A 120 11.28 -0.53 1.60
CA LYS A 120 12.36 -0.40 2.59
C LYS A 120 12.77 1.07 2.72
N GLY A 121 12.95 1.53 3.97
CA GLY A 121 13.41 2.87 4.26
C GLY A 121 14.82 3.12 3.72
N LYS A 122 15.06 4.33 3.22
CA LYS A 122 16.37 4.79 2.69
C LYS A 122 16.98 5.88 3.54
N GLY A 123 16.49 6.03 4.77
CA GLY A 123 16.95 7.04 5.71
C GLY A 123 16.64 8.47 5.26
N PHE A 124 17.45 9.44 5.68
CA PHE A 124 17.34 10.82 5.24
C PHE A 124 17.97 10.97 3.85
N ALA A 125 17.17 11.30 2.86
CA ALA A 125 17.59 11.41 1.46
C ALA A 125 17.57 12.86 0.99
N GLY A 126 18.58 13.26 0.23
CA GLY A 126 18.64 14.55 -0.45
C GLY A 126 17.63 14.61 -1.61
N VAL A 127 17.38 15.82 -2.10
CA VAL A 127 16.41 16.08 -3.16
C VAL A 127 16.68 15.34 -4.47
N MET A 128 17.94 15.07 -4.80
CA MET A 128 18.29 14.30 -5.99
C MET A 128 17.79 12.84 -5.89
N LYS A 129 18.01 12.17 -4.76
CA LYS A 129 17.56 10.80 -4.54
C LYS A 129 16.05 10.72 -4.32
N ARG A 130 15.50 11.68 -3.55
CA ARG A 130 14.10 11.64 -3.12
C ARG A 130 13.11 12.09 -4.19
N HIS A 131 13.51 13.09 -5.00
CA HIS A 131 12.64 13.75 -5.97
C HIS A 131 13.21 13.81 -7.38
N ASN A 132 14.34 13.15 -7.64
CA ASN A 132 15.02 13.11 -8.94
C ASN A 132 15.42 14.50 -9.46
N PHE A 133 15.84 15.39 -8.58
CA PHE A 133 16.34 16.71 -8.97
C PHE A 133 17.67 16.56 -9.74
N LYS A 134 17.84 17.38 -10.77
CA LYS A 134 18.99 17.32 -11.68
C LYS A 134 20.29 17.79 -11.02
N GLY A 135 20.21 18.69 -10.04
CA GLY A 135 21.38 19.34 -9.44
C GLY A 135 22.00 20.38 -10.36
N VAL A 136 23.21 20.82 -10.03
CA VAL A 136 23.98 21.84 -10.77
C VAL A 136 25.33 21.24 -11.14
N SER A 137 25.83 21.61 -12.34
CA SER A 137 27.14 21.14 -12.82
C SER A 137 28.31 21.49 -11.88
N ALA A 138 29.39 20.76 -11.97
CA ALA A 138 30.61 21.01 -11.16
C ALA A 138 31.49 22.16 -11.68
N SER A 139 31.08 22.84 -12.76
CA SER A 139 31.81 23.91 -13.44
C SER A 139 30.98 25.20 -13.55
N HIS A 140 31.46 26.19 -14.27
CA HIS A 140 30.81 27.49 -14.51
C HIS A 140 30.44 28.27 -13.22
N GLY A 141 31.37 28.29 -12.25
CA GLY A 141 31.22 29.06 -11.01
C GLY A 141 30.28 28.46 -9.98
N SER A 142 29.79 27.25 -10.19
CA SER A 142 29.00 26.56 -9.17
C SER A 142 29.85 26.26 -7.93
N HIS A 143 29.36 26.69 -6.74
CA HIS A 143 30.06 26.48 -5.48
C HIS A 143 29.10 25.91 -4.43
N ARG A 144 29.40 24.70 -3.92
CA ARG A 144 28.67 24.02 -2.85
C ARG A 144 27.14 23.82 -3.11
N ASN A 145 26.67 23.94 -4.38
CA ASN A 145 25.27 23.83 -4.76
C ASN A 145 24.94 22.59 -5.60
N HIS A 146 25.93 21.73 -5.87
CA HIS A 146 25.83 20.62 -6.83
C HIS A 146 24.62 19.69 -6.58
N ARG A 147 24.26 19.47 -5.31
CA ARG A 147 23.19 18.52 -4.93
C ARG A 147 22.04 19.17 -4.17
N LYS A 148 22.02 20.51 -4.10
CA LYS A 148 20.97 21.26 -3.40
C LYS A 148 19.71 21.44 -4.25
N PRO A 149 18.55 21.76 -3.64
CA PRO A 149 17.30 21.95 -4.37
C PRO A 149 17.26 23.21 -5.26
N GLY A 150 18.11 24.19 -4.99
CA GLY A 150 18.02 25.52 -5.59
C GLY A 150 17.05 26.43 -4.85
N SER A 151 16.43 27.36 -5.54
CA SER A 151 15.42 28.24 -4.95
C SER A 151 14.16 27.46 -4.54
N ILE A 152 13.64 27.79 -3.35
CA ILE A 152 12.43 27.18 -2.80
C ILE A 152 11.26 28.16 -2.71
N GLY A 153 11.43 29.39 -3.17
CA GLY A 153 10.39 30.42 -3.15
C GLY A 153 10.88 31.75 -3.69
N ALA A 154 10.03 32.76 -3.57
CA ALA A 154 10.29 34.14 -3.93
C ALA A 154 10.44 35.01 -2.66
N SER A 155 10.63 36.34 -2.82
CA SER A 155 10.88 37.29 -1.73
C SER A 155 9.60 37.67 -0.98
N SER A 156 9.26 38.95 -0.98
CA SER A 156 8.14 39.55 -0.21
C SER A 156 6.75 39.02 -0.58
N THR A 157 6.58 38.56 -1.78
CA THR A 157 5.35 37.89 -2.24
C THR A 157 5.72 36.52 -2.82
N PRO A 158 5.21 35.42 -2.27
CA PRO A 158 4.18 35.21 -1.24
C PRO A 158 4.68 35.22 0.22
N SER A 159 5.90 35.60 0.54
CA SER A 159 6.50 35.64 1.89
C SER A 159 6.49 34.31 2.66
N ARG A 160 6.37 33.19 1.97
CA ARG A 160 6.38 31.86 2.54
C ARG A 160 6.81 30.81 1.53
N VAL A 161 7.22 29.65 2.03
CA VAL A 161 7.38 28.44 1.21
C VAL A 161 6.05 27.72 1.13
N PHE A 162 5.62 27.34 -0.05
CA PHE A 162 4.34 26.63 -0.23
C PHE A 162 4.36 25.24 0.40
N LYS A 163 3.19 24.78 0.88
CA LYS A 163 2.99 23.41 1.33
C LYS A 163 3.28 22.45 0.17
N GLY A 164 3.89 21.29 0.50
CA GLY A 164 4.20 20.27 -0.50
C GLY A 164 5.46 20.57 -1.33
N MET A 165 6.21 21.63 -1.06
CA MET A 165 7.49 21.90 -1.71
C MET A 165 8.43 20.71 -1.52
N ARG A 166 9.01 20.24 -2.63
CA ARG A 166 9.90 19.08 -2.65
C ARG A 166 11.24 19.39 -1.98
N MET A 167 11.49 18.79 -0.83
CA MET A 167 12.69 19.00 -0.04
C MET A 167 13.31 17.65 0.38
N ALA A 168 14.55 17.72 0.90
CA ALA A 168 15.19 16.59 1.55
C ALA A 168 14.36 16.10 2.75
N GLY A 169 14.44 14.82 3.05
CA GLY A 169 13.72 14.24 4.17
C GLY A 169 13.80 12.72 4.19
N ARG A 170 13.06 12.09 5.09
CA ARG A 170 12.98 10.62 5.17
C ARG A 170 12.34 10.04 3.91
N MET A 171 12.92 8.94 3.45
CA MET A 171 12.50 8.22 2.26
C MET A 171 12.46 6.71 2.55
#